data_6a5647d275f0abb3334345d133ec8dc3
#
_entry.id   6a5647d275f0abb3334345d133ec8dc3
#
_cell.length_a   1.000
_cell.length_b   1.000
_cell.length_c   1.000
_cell.angle_alpha   90.00
_cell.angle_beta   90.00
_cell.angle_gamma   90.00
#
_symmetry.space_group_name_H-M   'P 1'
#
loop_
_entity.id
_entity.type
_entity.pdbx_description
1 polymer ?
#
loop_
_entity_poly.entity_id
_entity_poly.type
_entity_poly.pdbx_seq_one_letter_code
_entity_poly.pdbx_strand_id
1 'polypeptide(L)'
;MIRDAVKEDLNPIIDLWQEMMDFHIEKSHLYQIKPDAEKIYSEYLKDVLKSPEYVNLVFEHKNKVLGYLIATESSDPPVYEGIAGLILELAVTENHRNKGIGEELVSYIEKYFENKGIKRIECMVSNFNEISKGFWFKHEYKPYNLMCVKMIR
;
A
#
# COMPACT_ATOMS: atom_id res chain seq x y z
N MET A 1 12.69 -9.81 -7.62
CA MET A 1 13.64 -8.68 -7.39
C MET A 1 12.86 -7.40 -7.19
N ILE A 2 13.18 -6.63 -6.16
CA ILE A 2 12.56 -5.33 -5.89
C ILE A 2 13.34 -4.24 -6.63
N ARG A 3 12.62 -3.29 -7.18
CA ARG A 3 13.16 -2.08 -7.80
C ARG A 3 12.16 -0.93 -7.70
N ASP A 4 12.64 0.28 -7.93
CA ASP A 4 11.76 1.43 -8.08
C ASP A 4 10.82 1.23 -9.27
N ALA A 5 9.57 1.67 -9.08
CA ALA A 5 8.57 1.67 -10.13
C ALA A 5 8.90 2.76 -11.18
N VAL A 6 8.70 2.42 -12.44
CA VAL A 6 8.88 3.33 -13.57
C VAL A 6 7.55 3.54 -14.30
N LYS A 7 7.52 4.45 -15.26
CA LYS A 7 6.29 4.78 -16.00
C LYS A 7 5.66 3.57 -16.69
N GLU A 8 6.46 2.63 -17.12
CA GLU A 8 6.04 1.40 -17.79
C GLU A 8 5.29 0.45 -16.85
N ASP A 9 5.46 0.60 -15.52
CA ASP A 9 4.77 -0.18 -14.51
C ASP A 9 3.34 0.32 -14.21
N LEU A 10 2.93 1.44 -14.80
CA LEU A 10 1.63 2.05 -14.55
C LEU A 10 0.48 1.03 -14.70
N ASN A 11 0.40 0.36 -15.86
CA ASN A 11 -0.68 -0.59 -16.11
C ASN A 11 -0.59 -1.83 -15.20
N PRO A 12 0.57 -2.50 -15.03
CA PRO A 12 0.70 -3.57 -14.05
C PRO A 12 0.29 -3.20 -12.62
N ILE A 13 0.59 -1.99 -12.16
CA ILE A 13 0.16 -1.52 -10.83
C ILE A 13 -1.36 -1.31 -10.79
N ILE A 14 -1.96 -0.75 -11.85
CA ILE A 14 -3.41 -0.59 -11.95
C ILE A 14 -4.13 -1.94 -11.90
N ASP A 15 -3.62 -2.96 -12.60
CA ASP A 15 -4.19 -4.31 -12.56
C ASP A 15 -4.18 -4.88 -11.13
N LEU A 16 -3.06 -4.74 -10.41
CA LEU A 16 -2.94 -5.17 -9.02
C LEU A 16 -3.82 -4.36 -8.06
N TRP A 17 -3.96 -3.06 -8.29
CA TRP A 17 -4.87 -2.20 -7.55
C TRP A 17 -6.32 -2.63 -7.76
N GLN A 18 -6.71 -2.97 -8.98
CA GLN A 18 -8.04 -3.46 -9.29
C GLN A 18 -8.34 -4.78 -8.55
N GLU A 19 -7.41 -5.75 -8.58
CA GLU A 19 -7.55 -6.98 -7.78
C GLU A 19 -7.79 -6.69 -6.28
N MET A 20 -7.07 -5.72 -5.74
CA MET A 20 -7.20 -5.32 -4.33
C MET A 20 -8.56 -4.65 -4.07
N MET A 21 -9.02 -3.78 -4.96
CA MET A 21 -10.30 -3.08 -4.82
C MET A 21 -11.47 -4.03 -4.97
N ASP A 22 -11.43 -4.96 -5.91
CA ASP A 22 -12.48 -5.97 -6.09
C ASP A 22 -12.70 -6.79 -4.81
N PHE A 23 -11.61 -7.18 -4.14
CA PHE A 23 -11.68 -7.83 -2.83
C PHE A 23 -12.37 -6.96 -1.78
N HIS A 24 -12.04 -5.67 -1.69
CA HIS A 24 -12.62 -4.77 -0.71
C HIS A 24 -14.11 -4.50 -0.97
N ILE A 25 -14.47 -4.30 -2.24
CA ILE A 25 -15.87 -4.08 -2.66
C ILE A 25 -16.73 -5.30 -2.34
N GLU A 26 -16.23 -6.50 -2.60
CA GLU A 26 -16.93 -7.75 -2.26
C GLU A 26 -17.19 -7.88 -0.75
N LYS A 27 -16.22 -7.46 0.08
CA LYS A 27 -16.29 -7.66 1.54
C LYS A 27 -17.02 -6.55 2.29
N SER A 28 -17.14 -5.36 1.72
CA SER A 28 -17.73 -4.23 2.47
C SER A 28 -18.46 -3.23 1.56
N HIS A 29 -19.72 -2.97 1.90
CA HIS A 29 -20.53 -1.93 1.25
C HIS A 29 -20.01 -0.49 1.47
N LEU A 30 -19.03 -0.30 2.34
CA LEU A 30 -18.38 1.01 2.54
C LEU A 30 -17.39 1.32 1.41
N TYR A 31 -16.91 0.31 0.69
CA TYR A 31 -16.04 0.47 -0.47
C TYR A 31 -16.85 0.62 -1.75
N GLN A 32 -17.47 1.78 -1.92
CA GLN A 32 -18.20 2.12 -3.14
C GLN A 32 -17.30 3.01 -4.01
N ILE A 33 -16.75 2.45 -5.07
CA ILE A 33 -15.93 3.21 -6.03
C ILE A 33 -16.79 3.80 -7.15
N LYS A 34 -16.31 4.88 -7.75
CA LYS A 34 -16.94 5.52 -8.90
C LYS A 34 -16.83 4.63 -10.13
N PRO A 35 -17.75 4.75 -11.11
CA PRO A 35 -17.67 3.98 -12.36
C PRO A 35 -16.38 4.21 -13.16
N ASP A 36 -15.76 5.39 -13.01
CA ASP A 36 -14.50 5.80 -13.65
C ASP A 36 -13.28 5.75 -12.71
N ALA A 37 -13.38 4.96 -11.62
CA ALA A 37 -12.35 4.89 -10.58
C ALA A 37 -10.97 4.49 -11.13
N GLU A 38 -10.91 3.54 -12.07
CA GLU A 38 -9.65 3.13 -12.71
C GLU A 38 -8.96 4.30 -13.42
N LYS A 39 -9.72 5.10 -14.18
CA LYS A 39 -9.18 6.29 -14.84
C LYS A 39 -8.65 7.30 -13.83
N ILE A 40 -9.44 7.59 -12.79
CA ILE A 40 -9.05 8.52 -11.71
C ILE A 40 -7.79 8.02 -11.02
N TYR A 41 -7.73 6.74 -10.68
CA TYR A 41 -6.56 6.14 -10.05
C TYR A 41 -5.33 6.18 -10.97
N SER A 42 -5.51 5.93 -12.27
CA SER A 42 -4.42 6.03 -13.25
C SER A 42 -3.82 7.45 -13.32
N GLU A 43 -4.65 8.49 -13.26
CA GLU A 43 -4.18 9.87 -13.22
C GLU A 43 -3.43 10.18 -11.93
N TYR A 44 -3.99 9.80 -10.79
CA TYR A 44 -3.34 9.90 -9.48
C TYR A 44 -1.98 9.17 -9.45
N LEU A 45 -1.93 7.92 -9.91
CA LEU A 45 -0.71 7.12 -9.91
C LEU A 45 0.39 7.72 -10.79
N LYS A 46 0.04 8.36 -11.92
CA LYS A 46 1.01 9.08 -12.75
C LYS A 46 1.71 10.20 -12.00
N ASP A 47 0.98 10.90 -11.14
CA ASP A 47 1.54 11.98 -10.32
C ASP A 47 2.37 11.42 -9.17
N VAL A 48 1.89 10.36 -8.51
CA VAL A 48 2.62 9.64 -7.46
C VAL A 48 3.96 9.09 -7.97
N LEU A 49 3.99 8.47 -9.15
CA LEU A 49 5.22 7.93 -9.73
C LEU A 49 6.26 8.99 -10.10
N LYS A 50 5.86 10.25 -10.26
CA LYS A 50 6.76 11.37 -10.58
C LYS A 50 7.21 12.15 -9.34
N SER A 51 6.46 12.05 -8.26
CA SER A 51 6.70 12.86 -7.06
C SER A 51 7.81 12.25 -6.21
N PRO A 52 8.81 13.04 -5.80
CA PRO A 52 9.86 12.57 -4.90
C PRO A 52 9.38 12.36 -3.44
N GLU A 53 8.14 12.74 -3.13
CA GLU A 53 7.53 12.54 -1.81
C GLU A 53 7.12 11.08 -1.57
N TYR A 54 7.03 10.29 -2.64
CA TYR A 54 6.63 8.89 -2.57
C TYR A 54 7.78 7.94 -2.87
N VAL A 55 7.79 6.83 -2.19
CA VAL A 55 8.61 5.66 -2.52
C VAL A 55 7.70 4.66 -3.20
N ASN A 56 7.98 4.39 -4.46
CA ASN A 56 7.17 3.51 -5.29
C ASN A 56 8.00 2.29 -5.67
N LEU A 57 7.64 1.13 -5.17
CA LEU A 57 8.37 -0.13 -5.36
C LEU A 57 7.52 -1.13 -6.12
N VAL A 58 8.17 -1.92 -6.97
CA VAL A 58 7.59 -3.11 -7.59
C VAL A 58 8.45 -4.33 -7.32
N PHE A 59 7.78 -5.47 -7.16
CA PHE A 59 8.43 -6.77 -7.19
C PHE A 59 8.27 -7.37 -8.58
N GLU A 60 9.40 -7.51 -9.29
CA GLU A 60 9.43 -8.08 -10.63
C GLU A 60 10.01 -9.49 -10.63
N HIS A 61 9.37 -10.39 -11.37
CA HIS A 61 9.87 -11.73 -11.66
C HIS A 61 9.58 -12.10 -13.11
N LYS A 62 10.62 -12.51 -13.87
CA LYS A 62 10.51 -12.87 -15.29
C LYS A 62 9.80 -11.82 -16.14
N ASN A 63 10.20 -10.56 -15.97
CA ASN A 63 9.62 -9.38 -16.65
C ASN A 63 8.13 -9.15 -16.36
N LYS A 64 7.62 -9.65 -15.22
CA LYS A 64 6.26 -9.40 -14.75
C LYS A 64 6.27 -8.77 -13.37
N VAL A 65 5.51 -7.73 -13.19
CA VAL A 65 5.24 -7.14 -11.87
C VAL A 65 4.23 -8.03 -11.17
N LEU A 66 4.62 -8.57 -10.02
CA LEU A 66 3.80 -9.49 -9.21
C LEU A 66 3.30 -8.87 -7.92
N GLY A 67 3.82 -7.71 -7.56
CA GLY A 67 3.40 -6.95 -6.40
C GLY A 67 3.97 -5.53 -6.44
N TYR A 68 3.36 -4.63 -5.69
CA TYR A 68 3.83 -3.27 -5.54
C TYR A 68 3.61 -2.75 -4.12
N LEU A 69 4.36 -1.70 -3.78
CA LEU A 69 4.21 -0.96 -2.54
C LEU A 69 4.38 0.53 -2.82
N ILE A 70 3.47 1.35 -2.28
CA ILE A 70 3.56 2.81 -2.29
C ILE A 70 3.65 3.29 -0.85
N ALA A 71 4.64 4.12 -0.55
CA ALA A 71 4.84 4.70 0.77
C ALA A 71 5.25 6.17 0.68
N THR A 72 5.06 6.90 1.77
CA THR A 72 5.46 8.29 1.92
C THR A 72 5.85 8.58 3.38
N GLU A 73 6.32 9.77 3.67
CA GLU A 73 6.48 10.27 5.03
C GLU A 73 5.19 10.92 5.52
N SER A 74 4.88 10.79 6.82
CA SER A 74 3.68 11.41 7.38
C SER A 74 3.79 12.93 7.40
N SER A 75 2.65 13.56 7.22
CA SER A 75 2.48 15.00 7.44
C SER A 75 1.82 15.31 8.79
N ASP A 76 2.14 14.53 9.82
CA ASP A 76 1.59 14.71 11.16
C ASP A 76 1.77 16.16 11.64
N PRO A 77 0.81 16.70 12.42
CA PRO A 77 0.98 18.00 13.03
C PRO A 77 2.32 18.11 13.80
N PRO A 78 3.02 19.24 13.76
CA PRO A 78 4.35 19.40 14.35
C PRO A 78 4.37 19.31 15.88
N VAL A 79 3.24 19.00 16.50
CA VAL A 79 3.10 18.74 17.95
C VAL A 79 3.58 17.33 18.33
N TYR A 80 3.74 16.42 17.37
CA TYR A 80 4.25 15.08 17.61
C TYR A 80 5.78 15.03 17.38
N GLU A 81 6.47 14.25 18.18
CA GLU A 81 7.89 14.01 17.96
C GLU A 81 8.11 13.08 16.76
N GLY A 82 8.88 13.58 15.80
CA GLY A 82 9.29 12.85 14.61
C GLY A 82 8.20 12.69 13.56
N ILE A 83 8.60 12.15 12.45
CA ILE A 83 7.73 11.76 11.33
C ILE A 83 7.59 10.24 11.31
N ALA A 84 6.49 9.74 10.77
CA ALA A 84 6.30 8.31 10.50
C ALA A 84 6.48 8.03 9.00
N GLY A 85 6.95 6.84 8.67
CA GLY A 85 6.77 6.29 7.34
C GLY A 85 5.34 5.77 7.22
N LEU A 86 4.66 6.09 6.12
CA LEU A 86 3.31 5.62 5.85
C LEU A 86 3.34 4.67 4.66
N ILE A 87 2.95 3.41 4.88
CA ILE A 87 2.67 2.47 3.79
C ILE A 87 1.22 2.70 3.38
N LEU A 88 1.03 3.30 2.21
CA LEU A 88 -0.28 3.65 1.67
C LEU A 88 -0.94 2.47 0.98
N GLU A 89 -0.16 1.74 0.21
CA GLU A 89 -0.65 0.61 -0.58
C GLU A 89 0.38 -0.53 -0.60
N LEU A 90 -0.10 -1.76 -0.48
CA LEU A 90 0.66 -2.99 -0.69
C LEU A 90 -0.27 -4.01 -1.31
N ALA A 91 0.06 -4.46 -2.51
CA ALA A 91 -0.66 -5.56 -3.14
C ALA A 91 0.28 -6.56 -3.78
N VAL A 92 -0.13 -7.82 -3.75
CA VAL A 92 0.52 -8.95 -4.43
C VAL A 92 -0.56 -9.70 -5.18
N THR A 93 -0.32 -10.02 -6.47
CA THR A 93 -1.29 -10.77 -7.26
C THR A 93 -1.66 -12.10 -6.59
N GLU A 94 -2.92 -12.47 -6.68
CA GLU A 94 -3.51 -13.57 -5.93
C GLU A 94 -2.72 -14.88 -6.06
N ASN A 95 -2.34 -15.24 -7.28
CA ASN A 95 -1.62 -16.48 -7.57
C ASN A 95 -0.18 -16.52 -7.02
N HIS A 96 0.33 -15.41 -6.50
CA HIS A 96 1.69 -15.28 -5.94
C HIS A 96 1.68 -14.85 -4.46
N ARG A 97 0.55 -14.80 -3.81
CA ARG A 97 0.46 -14.57 -2.36
C ARG A 97 1.08 -15.73 -1.58
N ASN A 98 1.47 -15.47 -0.34
CA ASN A 98 2.12 -16.44 0.56
C ASN A 98 3.44 -17.02 0.04
N LYS A 99 4.12 -16.32 -0.89
CA LYS A 99 5.44 -16.67 -1.44
C LYS A 99 6.54 -15.70 -1.03
N GLY A 100 6.32 -14.90 0.03
CA GLY A 100 7.31 -13.96 0.56
C GLY A 100 7.38 -12.60 -0.13
N ILE A 101 6.67 -12.37 -1.26
CA ILE A 101 6.75 -11.11 -2.02
C ILE A 101 6.39 -9.88 -1.19
N GLY A 102 5.28 -9.95 -0.46
CA GLY A 102 4.86 -8.86 0.43
C GLY A 102 5.87 -8.61 1.55
N GLU A 103 6.43 -9.68 2.11
CA GLU A 103 7.48 -9.63 3.13
C GLU A 103 8.75 -8.94 2.62
N GLU A 104 9.20 -9.27 1.41
CA GLU A 104 10.35 -8.62 0.80
C GLU A 104 10.10 -7.12 0.57
N LEU A 105 8.92 -6.74 0.06
CA LEU A 105 8.55 -5.33 -0.16
C LEU A 105 8.52 -4.54 1.15
N VAL A 106 7.92 -5.10 2.21
CA VAL A 106 7.86 -4.48 3.53
C VAL A 106 9.25 -4.35 4.12
N SER A 107 10.06 -5.40 4.11
CA SER A 107 11.44 -5.34 4.62
C SER A 107 12.29 -4.29 3.90
N TYR A 108 12.07 -4.11 2.60
CA TYR A 108 12.77 -3.08 1.82
C TYR A 108 12.39 -1.67 2.27
N ILE A 109 11.09 -1.37 2.42
CA ILE A 109 10.63 -0.04 2.83
C ILE A 109 10.96 0.26 4.30
N GLU A 110 10.93 -0.74 5.18
CA GLU A 110 11.36 -0.60 6.57
C GLU A 110 12.82 -0.16 6.65
N LYS A 111 13.71 -0.82 5.90
CA LYS A 111 15.12 -0.44 5.83
C LYS A 111 15.33 0.93 5.21
N TYR A 112 14.55 1.30 4.21
CA TYR A 112 14.58 2.65 3.63
C TYR A 112 14.27 3.71 4.69
N PHE A 113 13.20 3.54 5.45
CA PHE A 113 12.81 4.47 6.51
C PHE A 113 13.82 4.48 7.67
N GLU A 114 14.33 3.32 8.06
CA GLU A 114 15.39 3.21 9.08
C GLU A 114 16.64 4.03 8.69
N ASN A 115 17.08 3.92 7.43
CA ASN A 115 18.22 4.69 6.91
C ASN A 115 17.97 6.21 6.91
N LYS A 116 16.71 6.65 6.87
CA LYS A 116 16.31 8.05 7.03
C LYS A 116 16.16 8.49 8.50
N GLY A 117 16.38 7.58 9.45
CA GLY A 117 16.20 7.83 10.87
C GLY A 117 14.73 7.82 11.34
N ILE A 118 13.81 7.38 10.49
CA ILE A 118 12.38 7.23 10.83
C ILE A 118 12.21 5.95 11.65
N LYS A 119 11.64 6.08 12.84
CA LYS A 119 11.52 4.97 13.81
C LYS A 119 10.11 4.41 13.94
N ARG A 120 9.15 5.03 13.28
CA ARG A 120 7.73 4.64 13.32
C ARG A 120 7.23 4.45 11.89
N ILE A 121 6.64 3.30 11.62
CA ILE A 121 6.01 3.00 10.33
C ILE A 121 4.55 2.64 10.59
N GLU A 122 3.68 3.18 9.80
CA GLU A 122 2.24 3.02 9.91
C GLU A 122 1.64 2.50 8.61
N CYS A 123 0.57 1.74 8.72
CA CYS A 123 -0.27 1.33 7.59
C CYS A 123 -1.73 1.27 8.02
N MET A 124 -2.64 1.44 7.07
CA MET A 124 -4.07 1.31 7.32
C MET A 124 -4.55 -0.06 6.86
N VAL A 125 -5.22 -0.78 7.75
CA VAL A 125 -5.74 -2.12 7.47
C VAL A 125 -7.25 -2.14 7.71
N SER A 126 -8.02 -2.56 6.70
CA SER A 126 -9.47 -2.71 6.85
C SER A 126 -9.81 -3.78 7.89
N ASN A 127 -10.68 -3.45 8.84
CA ASN A 127 -11.00 -4.33 9.97
C ASN A 127 -11.58 -5.69 9.56
N PHE A 128 -12.21 -5.80 8.41
CA PHE A 128 -12.73 -7.05 7.86
C PHE A 128 -11.68 -7.88 7.10
N ASN A 129 -10.50 -7.32 6.82
CA ASN A 129 -9.46 -7.99 6.02
C ASN A 129 -8.56 -8.85 6.92
N GLU A 130 -9.03 -10.05 7.26
CA GLU A 130 -8.29 -10.97 8.13
C GLU A 130 -6.95 -11.42 7.54
N ILE A 131 -6.87 -11.53 6.21
CA ILE A 131 -5.63 -11.88 5.50
C ILE A 131 -4.57 -10.80 5.73
N SER A 132 -4.94 -9.54 5.51
CA SER A 132 -4.05 -8.41 5.71
C SER A 132 -3.67 -8.24 7.18
N LYS A 133 -4.64 -8.35 8.11
CA LYS A 133 -4.34 -8.31 9.55
C LYS A 133 -3.33 -9.39 9.95
N GLY A 134 -3.53 -10.63 9.52
CA GLY A 134 -2.61 -11.73 9.79
C GLY A 134 -1.20 -11.48 9.25
N PHE A 135 -1.09 -10.91 8.04
CA PHE A 135 0.17 -10.51 7.46
C PHE A 135 0.88 -9.45 8.33
N TRP A 136 0.22 -8.32 8.61
CA TRP A 136 0.83 -7.23 9.36
C TRP A 136 1.20 -7.63 10.80
N PHE A 137 0.35 -8.41 11.48
CA PHE A 137 0.62 -8.85 12.85
C PHE A 137 1.82 -9.82 12.91
N LYS A 138 1.99 -10.68 11.91
CA LYS A 138 3.18 -11.53 11.77
C LYS A 138 4.45 -10.69 11.63
N HIS A 139 4.36 -9.51 11.02
CA HIS A 139 5.46 -8.55 10.87
C HIS A 139 5.54 -7.53 12.01
N GLU A 140 5.00 -7.87 13.19
CA GLU A 140 5.08 -7.09 14.44
C GLU A 140 4.34 -5.74 14.41
N TYR A 141 3.56 -5.44 13.35
CA TYR A 141 2.66 -4.29 13.35
C TYR A 141 1.52 -4.53 14.33
N LYS A 142 1.18 -3.53 15.12
CA LYS A 142 0.14 -3.61 16.16
C LYS A 142 -0.95 -2.58 15.90
N PRO A 143 -2.22 -2.90 16.18
CA PRO A 143 -3.29 -1.91 16.12
C PRO A 143 -2.98 -0.71 17.01
N TYR A 144 -3.13 0.49 16.45
CA TYR A 144 -2.84 1.73 17.15
C TYR A 144 -4.08 2.65 17.23
N ASN A 145 -4.81 2.82 16.13
CA ASN A 145 -6.00 3.64 16.05
C ASN A 145 -7.21 2.84 15.55
N LEU A 146 -8.41 3.30 15.94
CA LEU A 146 -9.68 2.83 15.40
C LEU A 146 -10.34 3.94 14.59
N MET A 147 -10.68 3.67 13.33
CA MET A 147 -11.53 4.53 12.52
C MET A 147 -12.98 4.07 12.65
N CYS A 148 -13.84 4.95 13.12
CA CYS A 148 -15.27 4.66 13.28
C CYS A 148 -16.06 5.34 12.16
N VAL A 149 -17.10 4.67 11.65
CA VAL A 149 -17.98 5.19 10.61
C VAL A 149 -19.44 5.10 11.05
N LYS A 150 -20.21 6.14 10.71
CA LYS A 150 -21.66 6.15 10.83
C LYS A 150 -22.26 6.66 9.52
N MET A 151 -23.10 5.86 8.89
CA MET A 151 -23.86 6.31 7.73
C MET A 151 -25.00 7.22 8.19
N ILE A 152 -25.09 8.42 7.63
CA ILE A 152 -26.18 9.38 7.90
C ILE A 152 -27.24 9.17 6.81
N ARG A 153 -28.50 9.03 7.22
CA ARG A 153 -29.67 8.86 6.33
C ARG A 153 -30.13 10.20 5.81
#